data_aded536b66bfdbdb87bda7419653abe9
#
_entry.id   aded536b66bfdbdb87bda7419653abe9
#
_cell.length_a   1.000
_cell.length_b   1.000
_cell.length_c   1.000
_cell.angle_alpha   90.00
_cell.angle_beta   90.00
_cell.angle_gamma   90.00
#
_symmetry.space_group_name_H-M   'P 1'
#
loop_
_entity.id
_entity.type
_entity.pdbx_description
1 polymer ?
#
loop_
_entity_poly.entity_id
_entity_poly.type
_entity_poly.pdbx_seq_one_letter_code
_entity_poly.pdbx_strand_id
1 'polypeptide(L)'
;MARSSKSGPSQRALSVGEKVRHALTEVLQRGEIRDPLLENAVISVSEVRMASDLKLATAYVTVLGQTDTEPYVAALNQNARFIRGRLTPALKQMKYMPEVRFRADTSFDNFARIDALLKSPE
;
A
#
# COMPACT_ATOMS: atom_id res chain seq x y z
N MET A 1 -12.63 26.36 -10.19
CA MET A 1 -12.80 25.87 -9.95
C MET A 1 -12.52 25.03 -9.07
N ALA A 2 -12.73 25.04 -8.29
CA ALA A 2 -12.37 24.21 -7.24
C ALA A 2 -12.83 22.85 -7.30
N ARG A 3 -13.44 22.59 -8.25
CA ARG A 3 -13.98 21.36 -8.35
C ARG A 3 -13.07 20.38 -8.70
N SER A 4 -12.02 20.62 -9.27
CA SER A 4 -11.06 19.60 -9.60
C SER A 4 -10.56 18.89 -8.36
N SER A 5 -10.59 19.52 -7.25
CA SER A 5 -10.11 18.87 -6.02
C SER A 5 -11.01 17.74 -5.57
N LYS A 6 -12.20 17.65 -6.13
CA LYS A 6 -13.11 16.58 -5.73
C LYS A 6 -12.82 15.28 -6.44
N SER A 7 -12.07 15.31 -7.50
CA SER A 7 -11.90 14.12 -8.29
C SER A 7 -10.66 13.34 -7.89
N GLY A 8 -9.95 13.73 -6.87
CA GLY A 8 -8.80 12.99 -6.45
C GLY A 8 -8.19 13.55 -5.17
N PRO A 9 -7.11 12.91 -4.71
CA PRO A 9 -6.46 13.37 -3.49
C PRO A 9 -5.78 14.72 -3.72
N SER A 10 -5.61 15.47 -2.63
CA SER A 10 -4.91 16.73 -2.70
C SER A 10 -3.45 16.48 -3.01
N GLN A 11 -2.78 17.54 -3.47
CA GLN A 11 -1.36 17.46 -3.72
C GLN A 11 -0.59 17.03 -2.48
N ARG A 12 -1.00 17.56 -1.33
CA ARG A 12 -0.36 17.21 -0.07
C ARG A 12 -0.55 15.72 0.24
N ALA A 13 -1.76 15.21 0.02
CA ALA A 13 -2.02 13.80 0.28
C ALA A 13 -1.18 12.91 -0.63
N LEU A 14 -1.02 13.29 -1.89
CA LEU A 14 -0.17 12.54 -2.80
C LEU A 14 1.28 12.55 -2.34
N SER A 15 1.78 13.70 -1.92
CA SER A 15 3.16 13.83 -1.48
C SER A 15 3.42 13.00 -0.23
N VAL A 16 2.50 13.07 0.74
CA VAL A 16 2.64 12.29 1.97
C VAL A 16 2.56 10.81 1.65
N GLY A 17 1.63 10.42 0.78
CA GLY A 17 1.51 9.02 0.39
C GLY A 17 2.79 8.47 -0.21
N GLU A 18 3.49 9.26 -1.03
CA GLU A 18 4.75 8.82 -1.60
C GLU A 18 5.83 8.64 -0.55
N LYS A 19 5.87 9.52 0.43
CA LYS A 19 6.82 9.36 1.52
C LYS A 19 6.57 8.09 2.32
N VAL A 20 5.30 7.82 2.59
CA VAL A 20 4.94 6.59 3.30
C VAL A 20 5.29 5.38 2.46
N ARG A 21 5.02 5.43 1.15
CA ARG A 21 5.33 4.31 0.27
C ARG A 21 6.82 3.98 0.28
N HIS A 22 7.66 4.99 0.17
CA HIS A 22 9.12 4.79 0.20
C HIS A 22 9.56 4.18 1.52
N ALA A 23 9.05 4.71 2.62
CA ALA A 23 9.41 4.20 3.94
C ALA A 23 8.95 2.75 4.13
N LEU A 24 7.72 2.44 3.68
CA LEU A 24 7.21 1.08 3.76
C LEU A 24 8.05 0.12 2.95
N THR A 25 8.42 0.52 1.74
CA THR A 25 9.23 -0.33 0.89
C THR A 25 10.53 -0.70 1.59
N GLU A 26 11.18 0.28 2.23
CA GLU A 26 12.42 0.00 2.94
C GLU A 26 12.19 -0.95 4.13
N VAL A 27 11.13 -0.72 4.89
CA VAL A 27 10.86 -1.57 6.04
C VAL A 27 10.61 -3.01 5.61
N LEU A 28 9.83 -3.18 4.55
CA LEU A 28 9.53 -4.53 4.07
C LEU A 28 10.76 -5.22 3.49
N GLN A 29 11.65 -4.46 2.87
CA GLN A 29 12.86 -5.03 2.30
C GLN A 29 13.86 -5.46 3.35
N ARG A 30 13.82 -4.86 4.54
CA ARG A 30 14.73 -5.25 5.61
C ARG A 30 14.43 -6.63 6.18
N GLY A 31 13.21 -7.12 5.97
CA GLY A 31 12.87 -8.47 6.42
C GLY A 31 12.81 -8.62 7.92
N GLU A 32 12.47 -7.58 8.63
CA GLU A 32 12.44 -7.62 10.09
C GLU A 32 11.12 -8.14 10.65
N ILE A 33 10.12 -8.32 9.81
CA ILE A 33 8.83 -8.80 10.28
C ILE A 33 8.91 -10.30 10.48
N ARG A 34 8.67 -10.74 11.70
CA ARG A 34 8.79 -12.15 12.04
C ARG A 34 7.46 -12.84 11.87
N ASP A 35 7.17 -13.19 10.65
CA ASP A 35 5.95 -13.91 10.29
C ASP A 35 6.34 -14.92 9.23
N PRO A 36 6.09 -16.22 9.46
CA PRO A 36 6.57 -17.25 8.52
C PRO A 36 6.09 -17.03 7.09
N LEU A 37 4.86 -16.53 6.93
CA LEU A 37 4.35 -16.27 5.60
C LEU A 37 5.09 -15.13 4.92
N LEU A 38 5.45 -14.11 5.68
CA LEU A 38 6.05 -12.90 5.13
C LEU A 38 7.56 -13.01 4.95
N GLU A 39 8.20 -13.90 5.71
CA GLU A 39 9.66 -13.96 5.70
C GLU A 39 10.23 -14.31 4.34
N ASN A 40 9.51 -15.12 3.58
CA ASN A 40 10.00 -15.53 2.27
C ASN A 40 9.26 -14.86 1.12
N ALA A 41 8.44 -13.89 1.43
CA ALA A 41 7.64 -13.22 0.41
C ALA A 41 8.34 -11.97 -0.08
N VAL A 42 8.25 -11.71 -1.38
CA VAL A 42 8.73 -10.46 -1.96
C VAL A 42 7.51 -9.58 -2.17
N ILE A 43 7.35 -8.60 -1.30
CA ILE A 43 6.16 -7.76 -1.27
C ILE A 43 6.50 -6.41 -1.87
N SER A 44 5.68 -5.99 -2.82
CA SER A 44 5.85 -4.70 -3.48
C SER A 44 4.69 -3.80 -3.11
N VAL A 45 4.99 -2.58 -2.70
CA VAL A 45 3.97 -1.57 -2.40
C VAL A 45 3.79 -0.74 -3.66
N SER A 46 2.67 -0.92 -4.32
CA SER A 46 2.44 -0.22 -5.59
C SER A 46 1.93 1.20 -5.36
N GLU A 47 1.21 1.42 -4.27
CA GLU A 47 0.59 2.72 -4.05
C GLU A 47 0.23 2.85 -2.58
N VAL A 48 0.31 4.07 -2.05
CA VAL A 48 -0.21 4.38 -0.73
C VAL A 48 -1.18 5.54 -0.89
N ARG A 49 -2.40 5.35 -0.46
CA ARG A 49 -3.42 6.40 -0.48
C ARG A 49 -3.68 6.89 0.92
N MET A 50 -3.61 8.19 1.09
CA MET A 50 -3.87 8.80 2.38
C MET A 50 -5.32 9.22 2.49
N ALA A 51 -5.91 9.03 3.66
CA ALA A 51 -7.20 9.63 3.94
C ALA A 51 -7.06 11.16 3.92
N SER A 52 -8.16 11.85 3.72
CA SER A 52 -8.10 13.31 3.58
C SER A 52 -7.55 14.01 4.82
N ASP A 53 -7.73 13.40 5.99
CA ASP A 53 -7.19 13.98 7.23
C ASP A 53 -5.76 13.50 7.51
N LEU A 54 -5.18 12.71 6.61
CA LEU A 54 -3.82 12.20 6.70
C LEU A 54 -3.57 11.29 7.90
N LYS A 55 -4.63 10.74 8.49
CA LYS A 55 -4.49 9.88 9.66
C LYS A 55 -4.46 8.41 9.32
N LEU A 56 -4.85 8.04 8.10
CA LEU A 56 -4.86 6.65 7.67
C LEU A 56 -4.16 6.52 6.33
N ALA A 57 -3.20 5.62 6.27
CA ALA A 57 -2.50 5.30 5.03
C ALA A 57 -2.92 3.89 4.61
N THR A 58 -3.48 3.77 3.42
CA THR A 58 -3.83 2.47 2.85
C THR A 58 -2.78 2.11 1.82
N ALA A 59 -2.04 1.03 2.10
CA ALA A 59 -0.96 0.57 1.23
C ALA A 59 -1.46 -0.59 0.39
N TYR A 60 -1.35 -0.45 -0.92
CA TYR A 60 -1.76 -1.49 -1.85
C TYR A 60 -0.53 -2.30 -2.23
N VAL A 61 -0.64 -3.61 -2.07
CA VAL A 61 0.52 -4.49 -2.21
C VAL A 61 0.25 -5.62 -3.19
N THR A 62 1.34 -6.09 -3.80
CA THR A 62 1.35 -7.32 -4.57
C THR A 62 2.47 -8.18 -4.02
N VAL A 63 2.38 -9.49 -4.27
CA VAL A 63 3.39 -10.43 -3.83
C VAL A 63 3.92 -11.16 -5.06
N LEU A 64 5.22 -11.11 -5.26
CA LEU A 64 5.84 -11.69 -6.45
C LEU A 64 5.55 -13.19 -6.50
N GLY A 65 5.04 -13.63 -7.64
CA GLY A 65 4.79 -15.04 -7.86
C GLY A 65 3.52 -15.57 -7.24
N GLN A 66 2.69 -14.70 -6.64
CA GLN A 66 1.46 -15.11 -5.99
C GLN A 66 0.28 -14.42 -6.65
N THR A 67 -0.74 -15.21 -6.99
CA THR A 67 -1.96 -14.63 -7.51
C THR A 67 -2.95 -14.30 -6.40
N ASP A 68 -2.91 -15.07 -5.30
CA ASP A 68 -3.78 -14.82 -4.16
C ASP A 68 -3.00 -14.05 -3.11
N THR A 69 -3.23 -12.76 -3.03
CA THR A 69 -2.51 -11.87 -2.15
C THR A 69 -3.16 -11.78 -0.76
N GLU A 70 -4.38 -12.26 -0.61
CA GLU A 70 -5.14 -12.05 0.62
C GLU A 70 -4.48 -12.59 1.88
N PRO A 71 -3.90 -13.81 1.88
CA PRO A 71 -3.24 -14.28 3.09
C PRO A 71 -2.09 -13.37 3.52
N TYR A 72 -1.37 -12.84 2.53
CA TYR A 72 -0.25 -11.93 2.82
C TYR A 72 -0.76 -10.60 3.36
N VAL A 73 -1.87 -10.11 2.82
CA VAL A 73 -2.48 -8.88 3.31
C VAL A 73 -2.92 -9.06 4.75
N ALA A 74 -3.53 -10.20 5.07
CA ALA A 74 -3.95 -10.47 6.44
C ALA A 74 -2.75 -10.48 7.38
N ALA A 75 -1.65 -11.12 6.98
CA ALA A 75 -0.46 -11.17 7.80
C ALA A 75 0.14 -9.79 7.98
N LEU A 76 0.16 -8.97 6.93
CA LEU A 76 0.67 -7.61 7.04
C LEU A 76 -0.18 -6.78 8.00
N ASN A 77 -1.50 -6.93 7.94
CA ASN A 77 -2.37 -6.19 8.84
C ASN A 77 -2.22 -6.65 10.29
N GLN A 78 -1.94 -7.93 10.50
CA GLN A 78 -1.66 -8.41 11.84
C GLN A 78 -0.38 -7.81 12.41
N ASN A 79 0.54 -7.44 11.55
CA ASN A 79 1.81 -6.84 11.93
C ASN A 79 1.83 -5.33 11.72
N ALA A 80 0.69 -4.72 11.47
CA ALA A 80 0.64 -3.30 11.09
C ALA A 80 1.22 -2.41 12.18
N ARG A 81 0.96 -2.74 13.44
CA ARG A 81 1.47 -1.91 14.54
C ARG A 81 3.00 -1.97 14.60
N PHE A 82 3.56 -3.15 14.42
CA PHE A 82 5.01 -3.29 14.40
C PHE A 82 5.60 -2.51 13.22
N ILE A 83 4.97 -2.66 12.04
CA ILE A 83 5.45 -1.97 10.85
C ILE A 83 5.38 -0.46 11.04
N ARG A 84 4.28 0.02 11.62
CA ARG A 84 4.13 1.44 11.89
C ARG A 84 5.25 1.95 12.79
N GLY A 85 5.62 1.17 13.80
CA GLY A 85 6.70 1.55 14.67
C GLY A 85 8.02 1.67 13.93
N ARG A 86 8.24 0.81 12.94
CA ARG A 86 9.46 0.87 12.14
C ARG A 86 9.47 2.07 11.17
N LEU A 87 8.29 2.59 10.85
CA LEU A 87 8.20 3.76 9.97
C LEU A 87 8.52 5.05 10.71
N THR A 88 8.45 5.05 12.02
CA THR A 88 8.55 6.28 12.81
C THR A 88 9.81 7.08 12.51
N PRO A 89 11.01 6.48 12.45
CA PRO A 89 12.20 7.28 12.18
C PRO A 89 12.16 7.99 10.82
N ALA A 90 11.59 7.33 9.82
CA ALA A 90 11.54 7.90 8.48
C ALA A 90 10.49 8.98 8.34
N LEU A 91 9.47 8.95 9.19
CA LEU A 91 8.33 9.85 9.06
C LEU A 91 8.19 10.80 10.25
N LYS A 92 9.25 10.98 11.01
CA LYS A 92 9.16 11.77 12.23
C LYS A 92 8.86 13.23 11.98
N GLN A 93 9.03 13.71 10.76
CA GLN A 93 8.68 15.08 10.45
C GLN A 93 7.20 15.29 10.28
N MET A 94 6.43 14.21 10.18
CA MET A 94 5.00 14.34 10.07
C MET A 94 4.43 14.72 11.43
N LYS A 95 3.38 15.55 11.39
CA LYS A 95 2.74 15.98 12.62
C LYS A 95 2.14 14.83 13.38
N TYR A 96 1.51 13.91 12.66
CA TYR A 96 0.93 12.71 13.24
C TYR A 96 1.40 11.50 12.45
N MET A 97 1.73 10.43 13.15
CA MET A 97 2.01 9.16 12.50
C MET A 97 0.69 8.56 12.03
N PRO A 98 0.51 8.34 10.75
CA PRO A 98 -0.74 7.74 10.29
C PRO A 98 -0.80 6.28 10.68
N GLU A 99 -2.02 5.79 10.81
CA GLU A 99 -2.22 4.36 10.89
C GLU A 99 -2.02 3.75 9.52
N VAL A 100 -1.57 2.51 9.49
CA VAL A 100 -1.27 1.85 8.23
C VAL A 100 -2.19 0.65 8.08
N ARG A 101 -2.81 0.54 6.91
CA ARG A 101 -3.65 -0.58 6.54
C ARG A 101 -3.15 -1.12 5.21
N PHE A 102 -3.20 -2.42 5.05
CA PHE A 102 -2.75 -3.05 3.81
C PHE A 102 -3.94 -3.64 3.07
N ARG A 103 -3.91 -3.52 1.75
CA ARG A 103 -4.91 -4.11 0.89
C ARG A 103 -4.22 -4.67 -0.35
N ALA A 104 -4.84 -5.69 -0.94
CA ALA A 104 -4.32 -6.23 -2.20
C ALA A 104 -4.50 -5.21 -3.30
N ASP A 105 -3.48 -5.07 -4.13
CA ASP A 105 -3.59 -4.24 -5.32
C ASP A 105 -4.23 -5.07 -6.41
N THR A 106 -5.49 -4.79 -6.71
CA THR A 106 -6.24 -5.51 -7.72
C THR A 106 -6.25 -4.81 -9.07
N SER A 107 -5.51 -3.71 -9.21
CA SER A 107 -5.55 -2.97 -10.46
C SER A 107 -5.04 -3.82 -11.63
N PHE A 108 -4.04 -4.66 -11.37
CA PHE A 108 -3.53 -5.54 -12.41
C PHE A 108 -4.59 -6.55 -12.83
N ASP A 109 -5.29 -7.12 -11.87
CA ASP A 109 -6.35 -8.08 -12.17
C ASP A 109 -7.48 -7.42 -12.94
N ASN A 110 -7.86 -6.22 -12.54
CA ASN A 110 -8.90 -5.49 -13.24
C ASN A 110 -8.49 -5.18 -14.67
N PHE A 111 -7.24 -4.79 -14.85
CA PHE A 111 -6.73 -4.49 -16.17
C PHE A 111 -6.74 -5.75 -17.05
N ALA A 112 -6.30 -6.86 -16.51
CA ALA A 112 -6.27 -8.11 -17.25
C ALA A 112 -7.67 -8.56 -17.63
N ARG A 113 -8.63 -8.38 -16.73
CA ARG A 113 -10.02 -8.75 -17.01
C ARG A 113 -10.60 -7.90 -18.12
N ILE A 114 -10.35 -6.60 -18.08
CA ILE A 114 -10.84 -5.70 -19.12
C ILE A 114 -10.21 -6.06 -20.46
N ASP A 115 -8.91 -6.33 -20.45
CA ASP A 115 -8.22 -6.69 -21.67
C ASP A 115 -8.79 -7.97 -22.27
N ALA A 116 -9.08 -8.94 -21.43
CA ALA A 116 -9.66 -10.19 -21.89
C ALA A 116 -11.04 -9.96 -22.53
N LEU A 117 -11.82 -9.08 -21.92
CA LEU A 117 -13.13 -8.77 -22.47
C LEU A 117 -13.03 -8.08 -23.82
N LEU A 118 -12.06 -7.18 -23.97
CA LEU A 118 -11.87 -6.49 -25.23
C LEU A 118 -11.39 -7.40 -26.33
N LYS A 119 -10.66 -8.44 -25.98
CA LYS A 119 -10.14 -9.38 -26.95
C LYS A 119 -11.11 -10.52 -27.25
N SER A 120 -12.20 -10.58 -26.53
CA SER A 120 -13.17 -11.61 -26.72
C SER A 120 -13.75 -11.55 -28.12
N PRO A 121 -13.83 -12.65 -28.81
CA PRO A 121 -14.36 -12.63 -30.15
C PRO A 121 -15.80 -12.35 -30.17
N GLU A 122 -16.39 -12.18 -29.66
CA GLU A 122 -17.65 -11.88 -29.86
C GLU A 122 -18.14 -11.79 -29.32
#